data_7bf2cab30f0fd69f6f4a02e6a0c71bb7
#
_entry.id   7bf2cab30f0fd69f6f4a02e6a0c71bb7
#
_cell.length_a   1.000
_cell.length_b   1.000
_cell.length_c   1.000
_cell.angle_alpha   90.00
_cell.angle_beta   90.00
_cell.angle_gamma   90.00
#
_symmetry.space_group_name_H-M   'P 1'
#
loop_
_entity.id
_entity.type
_entity.pdbx_description
1 polymer ?
#
loop_
_entity_poly.entity_id
_entity_poly.type
_entity_poly.pdbx_seq_one_letter_code
_entity_poly.pdbx_strand_id
1 'polypeptide(L)'
;MDDARYQTFEEFWPYYVSEHRHPVCRALHYVGTTAALAWVVLAIVRGQPALLGGAALSGYFFAWIGHFFVEKNRPATFSYPLWSLRADFHMYGLALRGKMAAEVARVEAAR
;
A
#
# COMPACT_ATOMS: atom_id res chain seq x y z
N MET A 1 6.31 -15.67 14.67
CA MET A 1 5.75 -15.47 13.44
C MET A 1 6.74 -15.62 12.33
N ASP A 2 6.28 -15.93 11.27
CA ASP A 2 7.09 -16.53 10.29
C ASP A 2 7.03 -15.75 9.00
N ASP A 3 8.11 -15.07 8.69
CA ASP A 3 8.19 -14.27 7.50
C ASP A 3 8.25 -15.11 6.24
N ALA A 4 8.56 -16.40 6.39
CA ALA A 4 8.63 -17.31 5.25
C ALA A 4 7.27 -17.93 4.92
N ARG A 5 6.20 -17.52 5.61
CA ARG A 5 4.90 -18.13 5.41
C ARG A 5 4.35 -17.96 3.99
N TYR A 6 4.60 -16.81 3.37
CA TYR A 6 4.15 -16.58 2.00
C TYR A 6 5.31 -16.76 1.05
N GLN A 7 5.12 -17.61 0.06
CA GLN A 7 6.16 -17.97 -0.90
C GLN A 7 6.01 -17.27 -2.23
N THR A 8 4.80 -16.77 -2.55
CA THR A 8 4.53 -16.10 -3.80
C THR A 8 3.70 -14.85 -3.53
N PHE A 9 3.69 -13.93 -4.49
CA PHE A 9 2.86 -12.75 -4.38
C PHE A 9 1.38 -13.12 -4.36
N GLU A 10 0.99 -14.15 -5.11
CA GLU A 10 -0.41 -14.61 -5.15
C GLU A 10 -0.87 -15.09 -3.77
N GLU A 11 0.02 -15.70 -3.00
CA GLU A 11 -0.29 -16.07 -1.62
C GLU A 11 -0.33 -14.88 -0.68
N PHE A 12 0.56 -13.91 -0.91
CA PHE A 12 0.67 -12.73 -0.08
C PHE A 12 -0.50 -11.77 -0.26
N TRP A 13 -1.01 -11.65 -1.48
CA TRP A 13 -2.01 -10.65 -1.81
C TRP A 13 -3.28 -10.71 -0.93
N PRO A 14 -3.91 -11.89 -0.71
CA PRO A 14 -5.08 -11.94 0.16
C PRO A 14 -4.79 -11.49 1.59
N TYR A 15 -3.61 -11.83 2.10
CA TYR A 15 -3.19 -11.33 3.41
C TYR A 15 -3.09 -9.80 3.41
N TYR A 16 -2.46 -9.24 2.37
CA TYR A 16 -2.32 -7.79 2.25
C TYR A 16 -3.69 -7.11 2.24
N VAL A 17 -4.63 -7.64 1.46
CA VAL A 17 -5.98 -7.08 1.39
C VAL A 17 -6.67 -7.16 2.75
N SER A 18 -6.49 -8.28 3.47
CA SER A 18 -7.12 -8.45 4.78
C SER A 18 -6.60 -7.45 5.81
N GLU A 19 -5.37 -6.96 5.62
CA GLU A 19 -4.78 -5.95 6.51
C GLU A 19 -5.20 -4.52 6.11
N HIS A 20 -5.97 -4.37 5.04
CA HIS A 20 -6.43 -3.08 4.52
C HIS A 20 -7.95 -3.06 4.37
N ARG A 21 -8.66 -3.66 5.34
CA ARG A 21 -10.11 -3.80 5.23
C ARG A 21 -10.86 -2.50 5.43
N HIS A 22 -10.31 -1.58 6.21
CA HIS A 22 -10.99 -0.34 6.52
C HIS A 22 -10.85 0.64 5.35
N PRO A 23 -11.96 1.18 4.82
CA PRO A 23 -11.87 2.08 3.67
C PRO A 23 -11.07 3.35 3.93
N VAL A 24 -11.05 3.84 5.17
CA VAL A 24 -10.24 5.02 5.51
C VAL A 24 -8.76 4.69 5.40
N CYS A 25 -8.35 3.49 5.84
CA CYS A 25 -6.95 3.07 5.69
C CYS A 25 -6.57 3.02 4.21
N ARG A 26 -7.43 2.44 3.37
CA ARG A 26 -7.15 2.41 1.93
C ARG A 26 -7.08 3.81 1.34
N ALA A 27 -7.99 4.70 1.74
CA ALA A 27 -7.96 6.09 1.25
C ALA A 27 -6.66 6.78 1.62
N LEU A 28 -6.15 6.55 2.83
CA LEU A 28 -4.87 7.12 3.25
C LEU A 28 -3.72 6.58 2.39
N HIS A 29 -3.76 5.30 2.05
CA HIS A 29 -2.77 4.74 1.12
C HIS A 29 -2.84 5.41 -0.25
N TYR A 30 -4.05 5.68 -0.76
CA TYR A 30 -4.21 6.33 -2.05
C TYR A 30 -3.69 7.76 -2.03
N VAL A 31 -3.94 8.49 -0.95
CA VAL A 31 -3.40 9.84 -0.78
C VAL A 31 -1.88 9.79 -0.75
N GLY A 32 -1.32 8.87 0.02
CA GLY A 32 0.12 8.73 0.13
C GLY A 32 0.76 8.36 -1.20
N THR A 33 0.16 7.42 -1.93
CA THR A 33 0.69 7.01 -3.23
C THR A 33 0.61 8.16 -4.25
N THR A 34 -0.49 8.89 -4.25
CA THR A 34 -0.63 10.05 -5.16
C THR A 34 0.43 11.10 -4.85
N ALA A 35 0.64 11.40 -3.57
CA ALA A 35 1.67 12.36 -3.17
C ALA A 35 3.06 11.85 -3.55
N ALA A 36 3.31 10.55 -3.34
CA ALA A 36 4.60 9.96 -3.70
C ALA A 36 4.86 10.08 -5.19
N LEU A 37 3.86 9.80 -6.02
CA LEU A 37 4.01 9.94 -7.47
C LEU A 37 4.27 11.38 -7.88
N ALA A 38 3.63 12.35 -7.22
CA ALA A 38 3.88 13.76 -7.49
C ALA A 38 5.34 14.12 -7.18
N TRP A 39 5.89 13.61 -6.07
CA TRP A 39 7.29 13.85 -5.74
C TRP A 39 8.23 13.21 -6.76
N VAL A 40 7.89 12.01 -7.27
CA VAL A 40 8.71 11.36 -8.29
C VAL A 40 8.74 12.20 -9.57
N VAL A 41 7.58 12.69 -10.00
CA VAL A 41 7.51 13.55 -11.19
C VAL A 41 8.33 14.81 -10.97
N LEU A 42 8.24 15.43 -9.80
CA LEU A 42 8.98 16.64 -9.48
C LEU A 42 10.49 16.37 -9.51
N ALA A 43 10.91 15.22 -8.97
CA ALA A 43 12.32 14.84 -8.97
C ALA A 43 12.85 14.73 -10.40
N ILE A 44 12.06 14.13 -11.28
CA ILE A 44 12.44 13.97 -12.69
C ILE A 44 12.51 15.33 -13.39
N VAL A 45 11.46 16.14 -13.24
CA VAL A 45 11.36 17.42 -13.91
C VAL A 45 12.49 18.35 -13.46
N ARG A 46 12.83 18.32 -12.18
CA ARG A 46 13.89 19.18 -11.62
C ARG A 46 15.28 18.58 -11.73
N GLY A 47 15.37 17.30 -12.12
CA GLY A 47 16.66 16.62 -12.13
C GLY A 47 17.29 16.55 -10.75
N GLN A 48 16.47 16.40 -9.70
CA GLN A 48 16.93 16.40 -8.31
C GLN A 48 16.53 15.11 -7.61
N PRO A 49 17.40 14.08 -7.63
CA PRO A 49 17.07 12.78 -7.01
C PRO A 49 16.75 12.88 -5.52
N ALA A 50 17.26 13.89 -4.82
CA ALA A 50 16.95 14.05 -3.39
C ALA A 50 15.46 14.23 -3.13
N LEU A 51 14.69 14.71 -4.11
CA LEU A 51 13.26 14.87 -3.96
C LEU A 51 12.52 13.53 -3.85
N LEU A 52 13.18 12.42 -4.22
CA LEU A 52 12.60 11.09 -4.01
C LEU A 52 12.42 10.79 -2.52
N GLY A 53 13.15 11.47 -1.64
CA GLY A 53 12.90 11.37 -0.21
C GLY A 53 11.50 11.80 0.18
N GLY A 54 10.96 12.82 -0.52
CA GLY A 54 9.59 13.25 -0.30
C GLY A 54 8.58 12.15 -0.66
N ALA A 55 8.86 11.39 -1.72
CA ALA A 55 8.00 10.27 -2.10
C ALA A 55 7.94 9.21 -1.00
N ALA A 56 9.10 8.81 -0.48
CA ALA A 56 9.15 7.81 0.59
C ALA A 56 8.44 8.32 1.84
N LEU A 57 8.72 9.56 2.25
CA LEU A 57 8.10 10.13 3.45
C LEU A 57 6.59 10.22 3.30
N SER A 58 6.10 10.70 2.16
CA SER A 58 4.66 10.86 1.95
C SER A 58 3.95 9.51 1.94
N GLY A 59 4.51 8.55 1.21
CA GLY A 59 3.89 7.24 1.10
C GLY A 59 3.77 6.56 2.45
N TYR A 60 4.86 6.50 3.19
CA TYR A 60 4.86 5.82 4.48
C TYR A 60 4.10 6.59 5.55
N PHE A 61 4.14 7.91 5.53
CA PHE A 61 3.43 8.71 6.51
C PHE A 61 1.93 8.37 6.50
N PHE A 62 1.31 8.46 5.34
CA PHE A 62 -0.13 8.20 5.25
C PHE A 62 -0.47 6.73 5.47
N ALA A 63 0.36 5.82 4.92
CA ALA A 63 0.12 4.39 5.09
C ALA A 63 0.19 3.98 6.56
N TRP A 64 1.17 4.50 7.29
CA TRP A 64 1.34 4.13 8.69
C TRP A 64 0.26 4.72 9.58
N ILE A 65 -0.25 5.92 9.26
CA ILE A 65 -1.42 6.43 9.98
C ILE A 65 -2.59 5.46 9.79
N GLY A 66 -2.80 4.98 8.55
CA GLY A 66 -3.86 4.02 8.29
C GLY A 66 -3.71 2.74 9.09
N HIS A 67 -2.48 2.21 9.15
CA HIS A 67 -2.28 0.94 9.86
C HIS A 67 -2.31 1.11 11.36
N PHE A 68 -1.58 2.07 11.91
CA PHE A 68 -1.45 2.16 13.36
C PHE A 68 -2.67 2.77 14.04
N PHE A 69 -3.38 3.68 13.37
CA PHE A 69 -4.47 4.40 14.01
C PHE A 69 -5.85 3.98 13.53
N VAL A 70 -5.99 3.48 12.31
CA VAL A 70 -7.29 3.08 11.77
C VAL A 70 -7.48 1.57 11.84
N GLU A 71 -6.57 0.81 11.22
CA GLU A 71 -6.67 -0.66 11.24
C GLU A 71 -6.22 -1.26 12.56
N LYS A 72 -5.35 -0.55 13.27
CA LYS A 72 -4.75 -1.03 14.51
C LYS A 72 -3.94 -2.29 14.29
N ASN A 73 -3.20 -2.31 13.18
CA ASN A 73 -2.34 -3.42 12.85
C ASN A 73 -0.97 -2.91 12.42
N ARG A 74 -0.06 -3.86 12.16
CA ARG A 74 1.30 -3.55 11.76
C ARG A 74 1.41 -3.54 10.24
N PRO A 75 2.07 -2.54 9.65
CA PRO A 75 2.24 -2.53 8.19
C PRO A 75 2.97 -3.78 7.70
N ALA A 76 2.48 -4.34 6.59
CA ALA A 76 3.09 -5.52 5.99
C ALA A 76 4.51 -5.25 5.49
N THR A 77 4.85 -3.99 5.26
CA THR A 77 6.19 -3.56 4.86
C THR A 77 7.28 -4.09 5.80
N PHE A 78 6.97 -4.22 7.09
CA PHE A 78 7.96 -4.68 8.06
C PHE A 78 8.40 -6.12 7.83
N SER A 79 7.54 -6.94 7.24
CA SER A 79 7.87 -8.34 6.99
C SER A 79 8.10 -8.64 5.51
N TYR A 80 7.43 -7.91 4.61
CA TYR A 80 7.50 -8.16 3.17
C TYR A 80 7.66 -6.84 2.43
N PRO A 81 8.83 -6.18 2.54
CA PRO A 81 8.95 -4.81 2.01
C PRO A 81 8.74 -4.71 0.50
N LEU A 82 9.27 -5.64 -0.28
CA LEU A 82 9.13 -5.53 -1.74
C LEU A 82 7.74 -5.93 -2.21
N TRP A 83 7.17 -6.98 -1.63
CA TRP A 83 5.81 -7.38 -1.97
C TRP A 83 4.78 -6.35 -1.51
N SER A 84 5.03 -5.70 -0.36
CA SER A 84 4.14 -4.63 0.09
C SER A 84 4.16 -3.45 -0.87
N LEU A 85 5.34 -3.09 -1.37
CA LEU A 85 5.44 -2.02 -2.33
C LEU A 85 4.69 -2.36 -3.61
N ARG A 86 4.88 -3.58 -4.12
CA ARG A 86 4.16 -4.05 -5.30
C ARG A 86 2.65 -4.04 -5.05
N ALA A 87 2.24 -4.50 -3.87
CA ALA A 87 0.82 -4.56 -3.52
C ALA A 87 0.21 -3.17 -3.38
N ASP A 88 0.98 -2.19 -2.87
CA ASP A 88 0.50 -0.82 -2.77
C ASP A 88 0.10 -0.28 -4.14
N PHE A 89 0.93 -0.52 -5.16
CA PHE A 89 0.61 -0.06 -6.50
C PHE A 89 -0.48 -0.89 -7.14
N HIS A 90 -0.54 -2.19 -6.84
CA HIS A 90 -1.63 -3.03 -7.34
C HIS A 90 -2.97 -2.57 -6.78
N MET A 91 -3.01 -2.30 -5.47
CA MET A 91 -4.22 -1.80 -4.83
C MET A 91 -4.63 -0.44 -5.42
N TYR A 92 -3.65 0.44 -5.61
CA TYR A 92 -3.88 1.76 -6.20
C TYR A 92 -4.49 1.64 -7.60
N GLY A 93 -3.94 0.74 -8.42
CA GLY A 93 -4.46 0.51 -9.77
C GLY A 93 -5.88 -0.03 -9.76
N LEU A 94 -6.19 -0.95 -8.84
CA LEU A 94 -7.56 -1.46 -8.70
C LEU A 94 -8.52 -0.35 -8.29
N ALA A 95 -8.08 0.52 -7.37
CA ALA A 95 -8.92 1.64 -6.93
C ALA A 95 -9.20 2.61 -8.07
N LEU A 96 -8.18 2.91 -8.89
CA LEU A 96 -8.36 3.79 -10.04
C LEU A 96 -9.35 3.22 -11.06
N ARG A 97 -9.45 1.89 -11.14
CA ARG A 97 -10.39 1.22 -12.03
C ARG A 97 -11.73 0.94 -11.38
N GLY A 98 -11.92 1.38 -10.13
CA GLY A 98 -13.18 1.17 -9.41
C GLY A 98 -13.40 -0.28 -8.99
N LYS A 99 -12.33 -1.07 -8.85
CA LYS A 99 -12.44 -2.52 -8.61
C LYS A 99 -12.00 -2.94 -7.22
N MET A 100 -11.49 -2.02 -6.40
CA MET A 100 -10.91 -2.44 -5.12
C MET A 100 -11.95 -2.90 -4.13
N ALA A 101 -13.14 -2.27 -4.09
CA ALA A 101 -14.20 -2.70 -3.18
C ALA A 101 -14.63 -4.15 -3.46
N ALA A 102 -14.76 -4.51 -4.74
CA ALA A 102 -15.09 -5.88 -5.12
C ALA A 102 -13.98 -6.85 -4.72
N GLU A 103 -12.73 -6.42 -4.84
CA GLU A 103 -11.61 -7.25 -4.46
C GLU A 103 -11.58 -7.52 -2.96
N VAL A 104 -11.86 -6.50 -2.15
CA VAL A 104 -11.98 -6.68 -0.69
C VAL A 104 -13.08 -7.70 -0.38
N ALA A 105 -14.24 -7.55 -1.02
CA ALA A 105 -15.37 -8.47 -0.80
C ALA A 105 -14.98 -9.90 -1.20
N ARG A 106 -14.27 -10.08 -2.31
CA ARG A 106 -13.84 -11.39 -2.77
C ARG A 106 -12.89 -12.05 -1.78
N VAL A 107 -11.92 -11.30 -1.29
CA VAL A 107 -10.95 -11.83 -0.34
C VAL A 107 -11.61 -12.18 1.00
N GLU A 108 -12.50 -11.32 1.49
CA GLU A 108 -13.20 -11.57 2.75
C GLU A 108 -14.11 -12.79 2.65
N ALA A 109 -14.75 -12.98 1.51
CA ALA A 109 -15.64 -14.13 1.32
C ALA A 109 -14.87 -15.46 1.28
N ALA A 110 -13.59 -15.41 0.87
CA ALA A 110 -12.76 -16.62 0.77
C ALA A 110 -12.08 -17.00 2.09
N ARG A 111 -12.22 -16.19 3.13
CA ARG A 111 -11.55 -16.44 4.41
C ARG A 111 -12.30 -17.38 5.31
#